data_a20eef2eb762af8e809963643195a95c
#
_entry.id   a20eef2eb762af8e809963643195a95c
#
_cell.length_a   1.000
_cell.length_b   1.000
_cell.length_c   1.000
_cell.angle_alpha   90.00
_cell.angle_beta   90.00
_cell.angle_gamma   90.00
#
_symmetry.space_group_name_H-M   'P 1'
#
loop_
_entity.id
_entity.type
_entity.pdbx_description
1 polymer ?
#
loop_
_entity_poly.entity_id
_entity_poly.type
_entity_poly.pdbx_seq_one_letter_code
_entity_poly.pdbx_strand_id
1 'polypeptide(L)'
;YAPNATVDFVNVAIVDWGSKCQSETENYLSAHPDTDYIISIYDSATQYIVPAVKSTGSSAKIVAYNGTPFAVDYVKSGDIEMLIGEDLLTIAYATVDYEMRTDLGMTQVEEPTLYRVWTSENVDEALNADGKCEYGIGYGDSAKQAYEKIWGLS
;
A
#
# COMPACT_ATOMS: atom_id res chain seq x y z
N TYR A 1 -15.26 -12.92 -10.05
CA TYR A 1 -16.58 -12.41 -9.74
C TYR A 1 -17.19 -13.25 -8.61
N ALA A 2 -17.73 -12.63 -7.57
CA ALA A 2 -18.28 -13.27 -6.38
C ALA A 2 -19.76 -12.84 -6.22
N PRO A 3 -20.70 -13.42 -7.02
CA PRO A 3 -22.09 -12.97 -7.05
C PRO A 3 -22.82 -13.19 -5.72
N ASN A 4 -22.29 -14.01 -4.84
CA ASN A 4 -22.87 -14.32 -3.53
C ASN A 4 -22.13 -13.63 -2.37
N ALA A 5 -21.13 -12.76 -2.66
CA ALA A 5 -20.44 -12.02 -1.62
C ALA A 5 -21.34 -10.90 -1.07
N THR A 6 -21.40 -10.79 0.25
CA THR A 6 -21.95 -9.63 0.93
C THR A 6 -20.82 -8.63 1.15
N VAL A 7 -21.06 -7.35 0.88
CA VAL A 7 -20.08 -6.28 1.06
C VAL A 7 -20.69 -5.20 1.95
N ASP A 8 -20.07 -4.97 3.09
CA ASP A 8 -20.41 -3.91 4.02
C ASP A 8 -19.33 -2.82 4.02
N PHE A 9 -19.72 -1.59 4.27
CA PHE A 9 -18.80 -0.46 4.31
C PHE A 9 -18.71 0.11 5.73
N VAL A 10 -17.51 0.06 6.31
CA VAL A 10 -17.17 0.76 7.55
C VAL A 10 -16.44 2.04 7.19
N ASN A 11 -17.12 3.18 7.30
CA ASN A 11 -16.58 4.47 6.91
C ASN A 11 -15.97 5.20 8.12
N VAL A 12 -14.64 5.39 8.09
CA VAL A 12 -13.90 6.17 9.07
C VAL A 12 -13.21 7.33 8.36
N ALA A 13 -13.51 8.56 8.74
CA ALA A 13 -12.86 9.72 8.14
C ALA A 13 -11.35 9.69 8.39
N ILE A 14 -10.55 10.13 7.42
CA ILE A 14 -9.07 10.07 7.50
C ILE A 14 -8.54 10.76 8.77
N VAL A 15 -9.14 11.89 9.14
CA VAL A 15 -8.76 12.63 10.37
C VAL A 15 -9.02 11.85 11.65
N ASP A 16 -9.85 10.83 11.60
CA ASP A 16 -10.25 9.98 12.74
C ASP A 16 -9.54 8.61 12.72
N TRP A 17 -8.73 8.29 11.73
CA TRP A 17 -8.11 6.95 11.65
C TRP A 17 -7.33 6.61 12.91
N GLY A 18 -6.49 7.52 13.40
CA GLY A 18 -5.69 7.29 14.60
C GLY A 18 -6.48 7.11 15.90
N SER A 19 -7.73 7.56 15.94
CA SER A 19 -8.57 7.51 17.15
C SER A 19 -9.72 6.52 17.07
N LYS A 20 -10.20 6.17 15.87
CA LYS A 20 -11.43 5.39 15.70
C LYS A 20 -11.27 4.13 14.84
N CYS A 21 -10.30 4.10 13.89
CA CYS A 21 -10.24 3.01 12.93
C CYS A 21 -10.10 1.64 13.61
N GLN A 22 -9.27 1.54 14.63
CA GLN A 22 -9.12 0.27 15.37
C GLN A 22 -10.43 -0.14 16.05
N SER A 23 -11.02 0.76 16.85
CA SER A 23 -12.26 0.45 17.60
C SER A 23 -13.46 0.16 16.69
N GLU A 24 -13.60 0.87 15.57
CA GLU A 24 -14.65 0.59 14.59
C GLU A 24 -14.45 -0.78 13.93
N THR A 25 -13.21 -1.15 13.61
CA THR A 25 -12.89 -2.48 13.09
C THR A 25 -13.17 -3.57 14.14
N GLU A 26 -12.77 -3.37 15.39
CA GLU A 26 -13.05 -4.31 16.49
C GLU A 26 -14.55 -4.50 16.71
N ASN A 27 -15.31 -3.42 16.72
CA ASN A 27 -16.77 -3.43 16.85
C ASN A 27 -17.42 -4.21 15.70
N TYR A 28 -16.99 -3.93 14.47
CA TYR A 28 -17.52 -4.63 13.29
C TYR A 28 -17.22 -6.12 13.34
N LEU A 29 -15.97 -6.51 13.58
CA LEU A 29 -15.57 -7.93 13.64
C LEU A 29 -16.26 -8.68 14.79
N SER A 30 -16.52 -8.02 15.92
CA SER A 30 -17.26 -8.61 17.04
C SER A 30 -18.71 -8.88 16.70
N ALA A 31 -19.32 -8.02 15.87
CA ALA A 31 -20.70 -8.17 15.40
C ALA A 31 -20.80 -9.15 14.20
N HIS A 32 -19.74 -9.31 13.44
CA HIS A 32 -19.66 -10.11 12.22
C HIS A 32 -18.45 -11.08 12.27
N PRO A 33 -18.49 -12.10 13.13
CA PRO A 33 -17.35 -13.03 13.32
C PRO A 33 -17.08 -13.93 12.11
N ASP A 34 -17.97 -13.96 11.14
CA ASP A 34 -17.89 -14.69 9.87
C ASP A 34 -17.30 -13.84 8.72
N THR A 35 -16.72 -12.69 9.03
CA THR A 35 -16.03 -11.85 8.03
C THR A 35 -14.83 -12.60 7.45
N ASP A 36 -14.83 -12.80 6.13
CA ASP A 36 -13.72 -13.44 5.41
C ASP A 36 -12.58 -12.47 5.09
N TYR A 37 -12.92 -11.26 4.66
CA TYR A 37 -11.94 -10.28 4.17
C TYR A 37 -12.25 -8.87 4.66
N ILE A 38 -11.17 -8.13 4.93
CA ILE A 38 -11.18 -6.68 5.10
C ILE A 38 -10.39 -6.07 3.96
N ILE A 39 -11.02 -5.20 3.17
CA ILE A 39 -10.38 -4.50 2.07
C ILE A 39 -10.14 -3.06 2.51
N SER A 40 -8.89 -2.75 2.82
CA SER A 40 -8.48 -1.39 3.17
C SER A 40 -8.24 -0.55 1.92
N ILE A 41 -8.87 0.62 1.83
CA ILE A 41 -8.70 1.54 0.70
C ILE A 41 -7.25 2.04 0.58
N TYR A 42 -6.56 2.23 1.72
CA TYR A 42 -5.15 2.57 1.81
C TYR A 42 -4.47 1.73 2.89
N ASP A 43 -3.24 1.35 2.62
CA ASP A 43 -2.42 0.58 3.56
C ASP A 43 -2.15 1.33 4.88
N SER A 44 -2.19 2.67 4.87
CA SER A 44 -2.04 3.48 6.09
C SER A 44 -3.05 3.13 7.18
N ALA A 45 -4.28 2.72 6.81
CA ALA A 45 -5.28 2.29 7.77
C ALA A 45 -4.96 0.93 8.40
N THR A 46 -4.12 0.11 7.74
CA THR A 46 -3.77 -1.23 8.25
C THR A 46 -3.01 -1.19 9.56
N GLN A 47 -2.35 -0.07 9.90
CA GLN A 47 -1.72 0.14 11.21
C GLN A 47 -2.72 0.03 12.37
N TYR A 48 -4.00 0.23 12.11
CA TYR A 48 -5.11 0.12 13.06
C TYR A 48 -5.93 -1.15 12.85
N ILE A 49 -6.08 -1.58 11.60
CA ILE A 49 -6.85 -2.78 11.24
C ILE A 49 -6.14 -4.05 11.70
N VAL A 50 -4.82 -4.16 11.50
CA VAL A 50 -4.04 -5.34 11.93
C VAL A 50 -4.14 -5.57 13.43
N PRO A 51 -3.92 -4.58 14.31
CA PRO A 51 -4.17 -4.74 15.75
C PRO A 51 -5.60 -5.14 16.09
N ALA A 52 -6.61 -4.61 15.39
CA ALA A 52 -8.00 -4.93 15.63
C ALA A 52 -8.33 -6.41 15.30
N VAL A 53 -7.82 -6.91 14.18
CA VAL A 53 -7.96 -8.34 13.82
C VAL A 53 -7.29 -9.23 14.88
N LYS A 54 -6.09 -8.85 15.34
CA LYS A 54 -5.37 -9.59 16.38
C LYS A 54 -6.09 -9.55 17.74
N SER A 55 -6.60 -8.39 18.15
CA SER A 55 -7.27 -8.23 19.46
C SER A 55 -8.60 -8.96 19.53
N THR A 56 -9.35 -9.01 18.44
CA THR A 56 -10.63 -9.74 18.35
C THR A 56 -10.46 -11.24 18.14
N GLY A 57 -9.26 -11.69 17.76
CA GLY A 57 -9.02 -13.09 17.37
C GLY A 57 -9.75 -13.48 16.08
N SER A 58 -10.12 -12.50 15.25
CA SER A 58 -10.77 -12.76 13.96
C SER A 58 -9.84 -13.47 13.00
N SER A 59 -10.40 -14.32 12.15
CA SER A 59 -9.70 -14.98 11.04
C SER A 59 -9.77 -14.19 9.73
N ALA A 60 -10.37 -12.99 9.74
CA ALA A 60 -10.50 -12.16 8.57
C ALA A 60 -9.13 -11.83 7.97
N LYS A 61 -9.01 -12.02 6.66
CA LYS A 61 -7.81 -11.70 5.89
C LYS A 61 -7.83 -10.24 5.46
N ILE A 62 -6.68 -9.59 5.53
CA ILE A 62 -6.55 -8.18 5.16
C ILE A 62 -5.98 -8.08 3.75
N VAL A 63 -6.63 -7.27 2.92
CA VAL A 63 -6.15 -6.85 1.61
C VAL A 63 -6.04 -5.33 1.62
N ALA A 64 -4.95 -4.78 1.08
CA ALA A 64 -4.71 -3.34 1.08
C ALA A 64 -4.14 -2.86 -0.26
N TYR A 65 -4.08 -1.54 -0.40
CA TYR A 65 -3.59 -0.83 -1.57
C TYR A 65 -2.61 0.27 -1.15
N ASN A 66 -1.62 0.55 -1.94
CA ASN A 66 -0.67 1.63 -1.98
C ASN A 66 0.82 1.16 -2.01
N GLY A 67 1.31 0.36 -1.05
CA GLY A 67 2.66 -0.24 -1.13
C GLY A 67 3.72 0.50 -0.32
N THR A 68 3.34 1.07 0.83
CA THR A 68 4.32 1.61 1.77
C THR A 68 5.19 0.50 2.37
N PRO A 69 6.47 0.78 2.72
CA PRO A 69 7.37 -0.24 3.28
C PRO A 69 6.80 -0.98 4.49
N PHE A 70 6.11 -0.30 5.42
CA PHE A 70 5.53 -0.96 6.59
C PHE A 70 4.40 -1.94 6.22
N ALA A 71 3.63 -1.64 5.16
CA ALA A 71 2.58 -2.55 4.70
C ALA A 71 3.17 -3.78 4.00
N VAL A 72 4.29 -3.62 3.30
CA VAL A 72 5.07 -4.75 2.77
C VAL A 72 5.61 -5.62 3.92
N ASP A 73 6.08 -5.00 5.02
CA ASP A 73 6.47 -5.75 6.24
C ASP A 73 5.29 -6.53 6.83
N TYR A 74 4.08 -6.01 6.77
CA TYR A 74 2.88 -6.75 7.19
C TYR A 74 2.55 -7.92 6.26
N VAL A 75 2.81 -7.82 4.96
CA VAL A 75 2.70 -8.97 4.05
C VAL A 75 3.75 -10.02 4.42
N LYS A 76 4.98 -9.60 4.69
CA LYS A 76 6.08 -10.50 5.09
C LYS A 76 5.79 -11.22 6.41
N SER A 77 5.17 -10.54 7.37
CA SER A 77 4.76 -11.16 8.65
C SER A 77 3.50 -12.01 8.55
N GLY A 78 2.78 -11.97 7.44
CA GLY A 78 1.50 -12.66 7.24
C GLY A 78 0.29 -11.92 7.85
N ASP A 79 0.46 -10.69 8.30
CA ASP A 79 -0.61 -9.85 8.85
C ASP A 79 -1.52 -9.26 7.75
N ILE A 80 -0.99 -9.11 6.53
CA ILE A 80 -1.73 -8.77 5.33
C ILE A 80 -1.57 -9.92 4.33
N GLU A 81 -2.69 -10.40 3.79
CA GLU A 81 -2.71 -11.50 2.82
C GLU A 81 -2.20 -11.04 1.45
N MET A 82 -2.60 -9.86 1.03
CA MET A 82 -2.27 -9.31 -0.27
C MET A 82 -2.23 -7.78 -0.22
N LEU A 83 -1.21 -7.21 -0.84
CA LEU A 83 -1.04 -5.77 -0.99
C LEU A 83 -0.86 -5.43 -2.47
N ILE A 84 -1.74 -4.59 -3.02
CA ILE A 84 -1.52 -4.00 -4.34
C ILE A 84 -0.62 -2.79 -4.14
N GLY A 85 0.66 -2.94 -4.48
CA GLY A 85 1.66 -1.90 -4.33
C GLY A 85 1.80 -1.07 -5.60
N GLU A 86 1.98 0.24 -5.42
CA GLU A 86 2.44 1.19 -6.44
C GLU A 86 3.93 1.48 -6.22
N ASP A 87 4.65 1.78 -7.29
CA ASP A 87 6.00 2.34 -7.15
C ASP A 87 5.94 3.81 -6.74
N LEU A 88 5.77 4.03 -5.44
CA LEU A 88 5.65 5.37 -4.85
C LEU A 88 6.90 6.21 -5.07
N LEU A 89 8.08 5.60 -5.23
CA LEU A 89 9.30 6.32 -5.53
C LEU A 89 9.27 6.90 -6.96
N THR A 90 8.88 6.09 -7.94
CA THR A 90 8.68 6.55 -9.32
C THR A 90 7.62 7.66 -9.39
N ILE A 91 6.49 7.50 -8.69
CA ILE A 91 5.45 8.53 -8.62
C ILE A 91 6.00 9.85 -8.07
N ALA A 92 6.81 9.80 -7.02
CA ALA A 92 7.41 11.01 -6.44
C ALA A 92 8.36 11.72 -7.43
N TYR A 93 9.24 10.97 -8.10
CA TYR A 93 10.13 11.53 -9.13
C TYR A 93 9.33 12.08 -10.32
N ALA A 94 8.34 11.37 -10.83
CA ALA A 94 7.49 11.81 -11.91
C ALA A 94 6.74 13.11 -11.57
N THR A 95 6.26 13.24 -10.34
CA THR A 95 5.61 14.47 -9.86
C THR A 95 6.57 15.66 -9.88
N VAL A 96 7.80 15.49 -9.41
CA VAL A 96 8.82 16.55 -9.45
C VAL A 96 9.18 16.91 -10.89
N ASP A 97 9.38 15.91 -11.77
CA ASP A 97 9.67 16.16 -13.19
C ASP A 97 8.53 16.90 -13.88
N TYR A 98 7.29 16.55 -13.57
CA TYR A 98 6.11 17.25 -14.09
C TYR A 98 6.12 18.73 -13.72
N GLU A 99 6.35 19.06 -12.46
CA GLU A 99 6.42 20.46 -12.00
C GLU A 99 7.59 21.20 -12.64
N MET A 100 8.78 20.60 -12.70
CA MET A 100 9.95 21.21 -13.37
C MET A 100 9.68 21.50 -14.85
N ARG A 101 9.05 20.59 -15.58
CA ARG A 101 8.68 20.80 -16.99
C ARG A 101 7.64 21.91 -17.12
N THR A 102 6.68 21.97 -16.21
CA THR A 102 5.68 23.05 -16.19
C THR A 102 6.33 24.41 -16.03
N ASP A 103 7.22 24.57 -15.07
CA ASP A 103 7.92 25.83 -14.81
C ASP A 103 8.83 26.26 -15.96
N LEU A 104 9.42 25.29 -16.67
CA LEU A 104 10.30 25.54 -17.82
C LEU A 104 9.55 25.66 -19.16
N GLY A 105 8.22 25.52 -19.18
CA GLY A 105 7.41 25.53 -20.40
C GLY A 105 7.70 24.35 -21.33
N MET A 106 8.17 23.23 -20.81
CA MET A 106 8.47 22.01 -21.56
C MET A 106 7.22 21.15 -21.73
N THR A 107 7.25 20.27 -22.74
CA THR A 107 6.18 19.27 -22.94
C THR A 107 6.17 18.27 -21.78
N GLN A 108 4.98 18.00 -21.25
CA GLN A 108 4.78 16.98 -20.24
C GLN A 108 4.96 15.57 -20.82
N VAL A 109 5.43 14.66 -19.98
CA VAL A 109 5.58 13.22 -20.29
C VAL A 109 4.65 12.45 -19.37
N GLU A 110 3.84 11.55 -19.94
CA GLU A 110 3.06 10.61 -19.15
C GLU A 110 3.97 9.47 -18.70
N GLU A 111 4.07 9.29 -17.40
CA GLU A 111 4.78 8.19 -16.79
C GLU A 111 3.78 7.13 -16.32
N PRO A 112 3.90 5.87 -16.77
CA PRO A 112 3.02 4.82 -16.29
C PRO A 112 3.33 4.50 -14.83
N THR A 113 2.30 4.45 -13.99
CA THR A 113 2.45 3.92 -12.64
C THR A 113 2.70 2.42 -12.70
N LEU A 114 3.78 1.97 -12.09
CA LEU A 114 4.08 0.56 -11.97
C LEU A 114 3.34 -0.02 -10.76
N TYR A 115 2.58 -1.07 -11.01
CA TYR A 115 1.85 -1.81 -9.97
C TYR A 115 2.45 -3.19 -9.78
N ARG A 116 2.42 -3.66 -8.56
CA ARG A 116 2.77 -5.03 -8.24
C ARG A 116 1.88 -5.56 -7.12
N VAL A 117 1.48 -6.83 -7.25
CA VAL A 117 0.76 -7.53 -6.18
C VAL A 117 1.80 -8.24 -5.31
N TRP A 118 1.84 -7.86 -4.04
CA TRP A 118 2.69 -8.46 -3.03
C TRP A 118 1.89 -9.48 -2.22
N THR A 119 2.44 -10.67 -2.10
CA THR A 119 1.93 -11.77 -1.28
C THR A 119 3.10 -12.43 -0.57
N SER A 120 2.85 -13.37 0.32
CA SER A 120 3.89 -14.17 0.99
C SER A 120 4.82 -14.91 0.01
N GLU A 121 4.38 -15.13 -1.25
CA GLU A 121 5.16 -15.86 -2.25
C GLU A 121 6.27 -15.02 -2.88
N ASN A 122 6.11 -13.68 -2.93
CA ASN A 122 7.02 -12.80 -3.65
C ASN A 122 7.48 -11.56 -2.87
N VAL A 123 7.04 -11.38 -1.64
CA VAL A 123 7.36 -10.19 -0.83
C VAL A 123 8.85 -10.00 -0.59
N ASP A 124 9.64 -11.06 -0.60
CA ASP A 124 11.10 -10.97 -0.44
C ASP A 124 11.78 -10.20 -1.58
N GLU A 125 11.14 -10.06 -2.74
CA GLU A 125 11.64 -9.23 -3.84
C GLU A 125 11.52 -7.71 -3.58
N ALA A 126 10.75 -7.31 -2.55
CA ALA A 126 10.63 -5.92 -2.10
C ALA A 126 11.70 -5.53 -1.06
N LEU A 127 12.62 -6.45 -0.73
CA LEU A 127 13.65 -6.21 0.28
C LEU A 127 14.94 -5.72 -0.36
N ASN A 128 15.60 -4.78 0.32
CA ASN A 128 16.96 -4.38 -0.01
C ASN A 128 18.01 -5.44 0.45
N ALA A 129 19.28 -5.17 0.21
CA ALA A 129 20.37 -6.08 0.59
C ALA A 129 20.46 -6.36 2.11
N ASP A 130 19.92 -5.48 2.94
CA ASP A 130 19.86 -5.64 4.40
C ASP A 130 18.57 -6.35 4.86
N GLY A 131 17.73 -6.80 3.93
CA GLY A 131 16.47 -7.49 4.20
C GLY A 131 15.37 -6.58 4.73
N LYS A 132 15.42 -5.29 4.41
CA LYS A 132 14.43 -4.28 4.79
C LYS A 132 13.62 -3.83 3.59
N CYS A 133 12.34 -3.55 3.82
CA CYS A 133 11.49 -2.93 2.82
C CYS A 133 11.86 -1.46 2.63
N GLU A 134 12.01 -1.04 1.38
CA GLU A 134 12.26 0.35 1.01
C GLU A 134 11.43 0.74 -0.20
N TYR A 135 11.19 2.05 -0.36
CA TYR A 135 10.47 2.57 -1.53
C TYR A 135 11.23 2.26 -2.83
N GLY A 136 10.51 1.85 -3.86
CA GLY A 136 11.03 1.58 -5.19
C GLY A 136 11.70 0.21 -5.36
N ILE A 137 11.87 -0.57 -4.29
CA ILE A 137 12.42 -1.92 -4.40
C ILE A 137 11.34 -2.90 -4.90
N GLY A 138 11.72 -3.74 -5.86
CA GLY A 138 10.85 -4.79 -6.39
C GLY A 138 9.94 -4.39 -7.55
N TYR A 139 10.02 -3.15 -8.03
CA TYR A 139 9.24 -2.66 -9.18
C TYR A 139 10.01 -2.63 -10.51
N GLY A 140 11.23 -3.13 -10.53
CA GLY A 140 12.09 -3.15 -11.70
C GLY A 140 13.28 -2.21 -11.58
N ASP A 141 13.73 -1.66 -12.72
CA ASP A 141 14.89 -0.76 -12.75
C ASP A 141 14.61 0.55 -12.00
N SER A 142 15.65 1.07 -11.35
CA SER A 142 15.55 2.25 -10.52
C SER A 142 15.14 3.49 -11.31
N ALA A 143 13.90 3.94 -11.14
CA ALA A 143 13.42 5.21 -11.65
C ALA A 143 14.28 6.38 -11.14
N LYS A 144 14.78 6.31 -9.91
CA LYS A 144 15.70 7.30 -9.34
C LYS A 144 16.88 7.56 -10.26
N GLN A 145 17.61 6.51 -10.67
CA GLN A 145 18.78 6.68 -11.54
C GLN A 145 18.40 7.26 -12.91
N ALA A 146 17.25 6.87 -13.47
CA ALA A 146 16.77 7.40 -14.73
C ALA A 146 16.47 8.91 -14.64
N TYR A 147 15.78 9.34 -13.60
CA TYR A 147 15.48 10.76 -13.38
C TYR A 147 16.73 11.58 -13.05
N GLU A 148 17.62 11.09 -12.19
CA GLU A 148 18.89 11.76 -11.89
C GLU A 148 19.71 11.99 -13.15
N LYS A 149 19.73 11.04 -14.08
CA LYS A 149 20.37 11.19 -15.40
C LYS A 149 19.68 12.23 -16.28
N ILE A 150 18.33 12.21 -16.35
CA ILE A 150 17.55 13.19 -17.13
C ILE A 150 17.79 14.61 -16.60
N TRP A 151 17.89 14.75 -15.28
CA TRP A 151 18.12 16.05 -14.63
C TRP A 151 19.60 16.48 -14.60
N GLY A 152 20.52 15.66 -15.11
CA GLY A 152 21.95 15.95 -15.14
C GLY A 152 22.64 15.90 -13.77
N LEU A 153 22.13 15.08 -12.85
CA LEU A 153 22.67 14.92 -11.50
C LEU A 153 23.66 13.74 -11.37
N SER A 154 23.83 12.94 -12.43
CA SER A 154 24.70 11.76 -12.46
C SER A 154 25.53 11.70 -13.75
#